data_ef6161cff0c1e73b28a7b28cf47138a9
#
_entry.id   ef6161cff0c1e73b28a7b28cf47138a9
#
_cell.length_a   1.000
_cell.length_b   1.000
_cell.length_c   1.000
_cell.angle_alpha   90.00
_cell.angle_beta   90.00
_cell.angle_gamma   90.00
#
_symmetry.space_group_name_H-M   'P 1'
#
loop_
_entity.id
_entity.type
_entity.pdbx_description
1 polymer ?
#
loop_
_entity_poly.entity_id
_entity_poly.type
_entity_poly.pdbx_seq_one_letter_code
_entity_poly.pdbx_strand_id
1 'polypeptide(L)'
;MINTLLLLFFGAGIGNSGGDIAVELSRHSSQVFLSTRRGAWVLSRLGKGGEPADQQAGRRFIWYLPRKLLGYLFHKVVNERFDHEAFALHPQHPITAQHPMVNDDLPHRIITGSVVVKPNVSHFTKAGVVFDDGSEVNDLDVVIFCTGYKIGFKFIDHSILPVNDNMVELYKYVFPPNLAKPTLAVLGCIQPLGAIFPLSELQARWATQVFIGKKSLPTKVAMMENIKKKKEDMAKQYYATKRHTIQVRCHNNYRTSKFVRRKVPSVTCSNILQYLSTLKNIFHI
;
A
#
# COMPACT_ATOMS: atom_id res chain seq x y z
N MET A 1 20.34 -24.59 11.10
CA MET A 1 20.55 -23.40 10.28
C MET A 1 19.66 -23.59 9.07
N ILE A 2 18.85 -22.60 8.68
CA ILE A 2 18.01 -22.71 7.49
C ILE A 2 18.91 -22.50 6.27
N ASN A 3 18.98 -23.48 5.37
CA ASN A 3 19.84 -23.38 4.21
C ASN A 3 19.10 -22.76 3.02
N THR A 4 17.86 -23.19 2.76
CA THR A 4 17.13 -22.75 1.59
C THR A 4 15.72 -22.29 1.96
N LEU A 5 15.37 -21.06 1.60
CA LEU A 5 14.09 -20.44 1.91
C LEU A 5 13.40 -19.94 0.65
N LEU A 6 12.15 -20.30 0.48
CA LEU A 6 11.29 -19.81 -0.60
C LEU A 6 10.23 -18.84 -0.07
N LEU A 7 10.21 -17.64 -0.61
CA LEU A 7 9.16 -16.66 -0.41
C LEU A 7 8.20 -16.64 -1.58
N LEU A 8 6.94 -16.92 -1.33
CA LEU A 8 5.89 -16.99 -2.34
C LEU A 8 4.99 -15.77 -2.33
N PHE A 9 4.70 -15.27 -3.53
CA PHE A 9 3.74 -14.19 -3.76
C PHE A 9 2.62 -14.64 -4.70
N PHE A 10 1.51 -15.08 -4.14
CA PHE A 10 0.29 -15.32 -4.91
C PHE A 10 -0.51 -14.02 -5.06
N GLY A 11 -0.69 -13.54 -6.28
CA GLY A 11 -1.50 -12.35 -6.55
C GLY A 11 -0.73 -11.23 -7.25
N ALA A 12 -1.14 -9.99 -7.10
CA ALA A 12 -0.72 -8.85 -7.90
C ALA A 12 0.66 -8.27 -7.53
N GLY A 13 1.74 -9.05 -7.53
CA GLY A 13 3.10 -8.56 -7.33
C GLY A 13 3.62 -8.70 -5.89
N ILE A 14 4.92 -8.47 -5.71
CA ILE A 14 5.62 -8.47 -4.43
C ILE A 14 5.16 -7.25 -3.61
N GLY A 15 4.68 -7.49 -2.38
CA GLY A 15 4.35 -6.42 -1.43
C GLY A 15 5.52 -6.07 -0.50
N ASN A 16 5.37 -5.00 0.30
CA ASN A 16 6.38 -4.57 1.28
C ASN A 16 6.81 -5.70 2.21
N SER A 17 5.84 -6.45 2.77
CA SER A 17 6.14 -7.56 3.69
C SER A 17 7.09 -8.58 3.09
N GLY A 18 6.91 -8.95 1.85
CA GLY A 18 7.77 -9.93 1.22
C GLY A 18 9.17 -9.43 0.91
N GLY A 19 9.29 -8.17 0.49
CA GLY A 19 10.60 -7.54 0.30
C GLY A 19 11.36 -7.43 1.62
N ASP A 20 10.70 -6.99 2.69
CA ASP A 20 11.32 -6.85 4.01
C ASP A 20 11.71 -8.22 4.60
N ILE A 21 10.84 -9.24 4.48
CA ILE A 21 11.13 -10.61 4.92
C ILE A 21 12.29 -11.21 4.11
N ALA A 22 12.33 -11.01 2.78
CA ALA A 22 13.43 -11.51 1.96
C ALA A 22 14.77 -10.92 2.37
N VAL A 23 14.82 -9.62 2.61
CA VAL A 23 16.02 -8.93 3.08
C VAL A 23 16.48 -9.45 4.44
N GLU A 24 15.55 -9.54 5.39
CA GLU A 24 15.89 -9.97 6.75
C GLU A 24 16.40 -11.41 6.77
N LEU A 25 15.69 -12.31 6.11
CA LEU A 25 16.07 -13.72 6.08
C LEU A 25 17.33 -14.00 5.26
N SER A 26 17.63 -13.16 4.26
CA SER A 26 18.91 -13.28 3.52
C SER A 26 20.16 -13.03 4.35
N ARG A 27 20.01 -12.57 5.61
CA ARG A 27 21.10 -12.42 6.58
C ARG A 27 21.36 -13.69 7.39
N HIS A 28 20.39 -14.60 7.42
CA HIS A 28 20.37 -15.76 8.30
C HIS A 28 20.29 -17.10 7.56
N SER A 29 19.93 -17.09 6.28
CA SER A 29 19.87 -18.26 5.41
C SER A 29 20.94 -18.20 4.33
N SER A 30 21.38 -19.35 3.84
CA SER A 30 22.37 -19.43 2.78
C SER A 30 21.82 -18.92 1.45
N GLN A 31 20.53 -19.17 1.18
CA GLN A 31 19.88 -18.74 -0.05
C GLN A 31 18.41 -18.41 0.19
N VAL A 32 17.95 -17.30 -0.40
CA VAL A 32 16.53 -16.90 -0.42
C VAL A 32 16.06 -16.84 -1.87
N PHE A 33 14.97 -17.53 -2.17
CA PHE A 33 14.28 -17.44 -3.46
C PHE A 33 13.03 -16.59 -3.30
N LEU A 34 12.90 -15.55 -4.12
CA LEU A 34 11.82 -14.60 -4.11
C LEU A 34 10.95 -14.79 -5.36
N SER A 35 9.88 -15.59 -5.24
CA SER A 35 9.00 -15.86 -6.38
C SER A 35 8.00 -14.73 -6.59
N THR A 36 7.88 -14.26 -7.82
CA THR A 36 6.90 -13.22 -8.20
C THR A 36 6.25 -13.55 -9.54
N ARG A 37 4.93 -13.36 -9.62
CA ARG A 37 4.18 -13.60 -10.85
C ARG A 37 4.28 -12.46 -11.86
N ARG A 38 4.45 -11.23 -11.41
CA ARG A 38 4.31 -10.02 -12.24
C ARG A 38 5.36 -8.95 -11.98
N GLY A 39 6.37 -9.25 -11.19
CA GLY A 39 7.32 -8.25 -10.74
C GLY A 39 6.73 -7.22 -9.76
N ALA A 40 7.52 -6.24 -9.41
CA ALA A 40 7.13 -5.10 -8.59
C ALA A 40 8.00 -3.89 -8.87
N TRP A 41 7.41 -2.70 -8.81
CA TRP A 41 8.17 -1.47 -8.74
C TRP A 41 8.74 -1.32 -7.34
N VAL A 42 10.07 -1.31 -7.22
CA VAL A 42 10.80 -1.12 -5.98
C VAL A 42 11.22 0.33 -5.86
N LEU A 43 10.75 1.00 -4.80
CA LEU A 43 11.07 2.39 -4.48
C LEU A 43 11.99 2.45 -3.28
N SER A 44 12.90 3.40 -3.31
CA SER A 44 13.70 3.75 -2.15
C SER A 44 12.90 4.67 -1.20
N ARG A 45 13.20 4.56 0.10
CA ARG A 45 12.75 5.53 1.10
C ARG A 45 13.48 6.86 0.98
N LEU A 46 14.72 6.84 0.49
CA LEU A 46 15.51 8.04 0.24
C LEU A 46 15.38 8.48 -1.21
N GLY A 47 14.96 9.71 -1.40
CA GLY A 47 14.93 10.40 -2.68
C GLY A 47 16.24 11.12 -2.99
N LYS A 48 16.22 11.94 -4.04
CA LYS A 48 17.38 12.74 -4.46
C LYS A 48 17.80 13.71 -3.34
N GLY A 49 19.10 13.77 -3.08
CA GLY A 49 19.65 14.64 -2.03
C GLY A 49 19.43 14.15 -0.61
N GLY A 50 19.03 12.89 -0.40
CA GLY A 50 18.80 12.32 0.94
C GLY A 50 17.47 12.71 1.59
N GLU A 51 16.60 13.45 0.88
CA GLU A 51 15.26 13.76 1.37
C GLU A 51 14.37 12.51 1.36
N PRO A 52 13.41 12.36 2.30
CA PRO A 52 12.43 11.29 2.24
C PRO A 52 11.65 11.30 0.91
N ALA A 53 11.55 10.14 0.26
CA ALA A 53 10.94 10.03 -1.07
C ALA A 53 9.45 10.40 -1.08
N ASP A 54 8.73 10.15 0.02
CA ASP A 54 7.32 10.52 0.19
C ASP A 54 7.14 12.05 0.27
N GLN A 55 8.11 12.78 0.83
CA GLN A 55 8.09 14.24 0.83
C GLN A 55 8.30 14.81 -0.58
N GLN A 56 9.21 14.24 -1.35
CA GLN A 56 9.42 14.62 -2.74
C GLN A 56 8.20 14.31 -3.61
N ALA A 57 7.65 13.11 -3.50
CA ALA A 57 6.44 12.69 -4.22
C ALA A 57 5.17 13.41 -3.72
N GLY A 58 5.16 13.88 -2.48
CA GLY A 58 4.04 14.58 -1.86
C GLY A 58 3.85 16.03 -2.32
N ARG A 59 4.77 16.58 -3.10
CA ARG A 59 4.67 17.96 -3.63
C ARG A 59 3.45 18.09 -4.54
N ARG A 60 2.55 19.00 -4.20
CA ARG A 60 1.21 19.13 -4.83
C ARG A 60 1.27 19.28 -6.35
N PHE A 61 2.21 20.07 -6.89
CA PHE A 61 2.30 20.35 -8.31
C PHE A 61 2.54 19.09 -9.15
N ILE A 62 3.24 18.09 -8.61
CA ILE A 62 3.50 16.80 -9.28
C ILE A 62 2.20 16.12 -9.68
N TRP A 63 1.18 16.15 -8.81
CA TRP A 63 -0.10 15.47 -9.01
C TRP A 63 -1.08 16.23 -9.93
N TYR A 64 -0.74 17.45 -10.36
CA TYR A 64 -1.46 18.17 -11.43
C TYR A 64 -0.94 17.79 -12.82
N LEU A 65 0.20 17.13 -12.95
CA LEU A 65 0.72 16.68 -14.22
C LEU A 65 -0.19 15.62 -14.86
N PRO A 66 -0.25 15.58 -16.21
CA PRO A 66 -0.94 14.50 -16.91
C PRO A 66 -0.41 13.13 -16.49
N ARG A 67 -1.30 12.16 -16.30
CA ARG A 67 -0.91 10.83 -15.78
C ARG A 67 0.17 10.12 -16.59
N LYS A 68 0.14 10.26 -17.91
CA LYS A 68 1.16 9.66 -18.79
C LYS A 68 2.54 10.24 -18.52
N LEU A 69 2.63 11.58 -18.38
CA LEU A 69 3.86 12.28 -18.04
C LEU A 69 4.35 11.91 -16.64
N LEU A 70 3.44 11.89 -15.67
CA LEU A 70 3.75 11.48 -14.30
C LEU A 70 4.29 10.04 -14.25
N GLY A 71 3.64 9.11 -14.96
CA GLY A 71 4.10 7.73 -15.08
C GLY A 71 5.50 7.63 -15.69
N TYR A 72 5.76 8.37 -16.77
CA TYR A 72 7.09 8.41 -17.41
C TYR A 72 8.17 8.97 -16.47
N LEU A 73 7.90 10.08 -15.78
CA LEU A 73 8.85 10.69 -14.85
C LEU A 73 9.17 9.75 -13.67
N PHE A 74 8.15 9.13 -13.09
CA PHE A 74 8.36 8.16 -12.01
C PHE A 74 9.12 6.92 -12.48
N HIS A 75 8.79 6.39 -13.66
CA HIS A 75 9.50 5.27 -14.25
C HIS A 75 11.00 5.59 -14.42
N LYS A 76 11.31 6.77 -14.98
CA LYS A 76 12.69 7.22 -15.14
C LYS A 76 13.42 7.30 -13.79
N VAL A 77 12.86 7.99 -12.81
CA VAL A 77 13.47 8.16 -11.48
C VAL A 77 13.71 6.82 -10.78
N VAL A 78 12.79 5.87 -10.92
CA VAL A 78 12.90 4.56 -10.26
C VAL A 78 13.95 3.69 -10.93
N ASN A 79 14.03 3.70 -12.27
CA ASN A 79 15.02 2.92 -13.01
C ASN A 79 16.43 3.55 -13.05
N GLU A 80 16.58 4.86 -12.80
CA GLU A 80 17.91 5.47 -12.62
C GLU A 80 18.69 4.84 -11.45
N ARG A 81 17.98 4.36 -10.45
CA ARG A 81 18.59 3.76 -9.25
C ARG A 81 18.75 2.25 -9.33
N PHE A 82 17.86 1.59 -10.08
CA PHE A 82 17.76 0.15 -10.10
C PHE A 82 17.04 -0.31 -11.37
N ASP A 83 17.69 -1.09 -12.19
CA ASP A 83 17.13 -1.63 -13.43
C ASP A 83 16.23 -2.84 -13.12
N HIS A 84 14.92 -2.61 -13.13
CA HIS A 84 13.94 -3.64 -12.81
C HIS A 84 13.91 -4.78 -13.83
N GLU A 85 14.28 -4.54 -15.07
CA GLU A 85 14.32 -5.57 -16.11
C GLU A 85 15.50 -6.50 -15.92
N ALA A 86 16.70 -5.95 -15.72
CA ALA A 86 17.91 -6.72 -15.43
C ALA A 86 17.78 -7.61 -14.19
N PHE A 87 16.94 -7.22 -13.24
CA PHE A 87 16.71 -7.95 -11.98
C PHE A 87 15.45 -8.80 -11.97
N ALA A 88 14.82 -9.05 -13.13
CA ALA A 88 13.58 -9.85 -13.28
C ALA A 88 12.41 -9.36 -12.41
N LEU A 89 12.37 -8.06 -12.10
CA LEU A 89 11.33 -7.42 -11.28
C LEU A 89 10.42 -6.47 -12.06
N HIS A 90 10.68 -6.23 -13.36
CA HIS A 90 9.93 -5.28 -14.16
C HIS A 90 8.45 -5.68 -14.28
N PRO A 91 7.49 -4.88 -13.77
CA PRO A 91 6.08 -5.20 -13.86
C PRO A 91 5.49 -4.77 -15.21
N GLN A 92 4.49 -5.53 -15.67
CA GLN A 92 3.76 -5.21 -16.91
C GLN A 92 2.82 -4.00 -16.79
N HIS A 93 2.68 -3.40 -15.60
CA HIS A 93 1.78 -2.28 -15.35
C HIS A 93 2.56 -1.00 -15.02
N PRO A 94 1.98 0.19 -15.29
CA PRO A 94 2.61 1.46 -14.90
C PRO A 94 2.80 1.55 -13.38
N ILE A 95 3.83 2.27 -12.95
CA ILE A 95 4.16 2.48 -11.53
C ILE A 95 2.99 3.09 -10.72
N THR A 96 2.10 3.83 -11.38
CA THR A 96 0.92 4.46 -10.75
C THR A 96 -0.30 3.55 -10.65
N ALA A 97 -0.23 2.33 -11.23
CA ALA A 97 -1.37 1.41 -11.30
C ALA A 97 -1.41 0.41 -10.13
N GLN A 98 -0.37 0.36 -9.32
CA GLN A 98 -0.28 -0.50 -8.13
C GLN A 98 0.48 0.22 -7.03
N HIS A 99 0.29 -0.20 -5.77
CA HIS A 99 1.13 0.26 -4.66
C HIS A 99 2.54 -0.33 -4.84
N PRO A 100 3.58 0.50 -4.97
CA PRO A 100 4.94 0.01 -5.13
C PRO A 100 5.46 -0.60 -3.83
N MET A 101 6.45 -1.47 -3.95
CA MET A 101 7.26 -1.91 -2.82
C MET A 101 8.22 -0.78 -2.42
N VAL A 102 8.36 -0.55 -1.13
CA VAL A 102 9.35 0.41 -0.59
C VAL A 102 10.41 -0.37 0.17
N ASN A 103 11.56 -0.55 -0.45
CA ASN A 103 12.67 -1.27 0.16
C ASN A 103 14.01 -0.75 -0.40
N ASP A 104 14.94 -0.42 0.47
CA ASP A 104 16.26 0.10 0.08
C ASP A 104 17.29 -1.01 -0.13
N ASP A 105 17.19 -2.12 0.62
CA ASP A 105 18.18 -3.18 0.69
C ASP A 105 17.94 -4.31 -0.32
N LEU A 106 16.69 -4.53 -0.75
CA LEU A 106 16.36 -5.65 -1.64
C LEU A 106 17.18 -5.65 -2.94
N PRO A 107 17.36 -4.51 -3.66
CA PRO A 107 18.21 -4.47 -4.84
C PRO A 107 19.64 -4.95 -4.56
N HIS A 108 20.19 -4.53 -3.43
CA HIS A 108 21.53 -4.93 -3.01
C HIS A 108 21.63 -6.43 -2.74
N ARG A 109 20.62 -7.03 -2.10
CA ARG A 109 20.57 -8.48 -1.85
C ARG A 109 20.42 -9.30 -3.13
N ILE A 110 19.75 -8.78 -4.13
CA ILE A 110 19.65 -9.42 -5.45
C ILE A 110 20.99 -9.35 -6.17
N ILE A 111 21.68 -8.20 -6.18
CA ILE A 111 23.02 -8.04 -6.80
C ILE A 111 24.04 -9.00 -6.18
N THR A 112 24.03 -9.16 -4.87
CA THR A 112 24.94 -10.08 -4.16
C THR A 112 24.57 -11.55 -4.30
N GLY A 113 23.42 -11.87 -4.92
CA GLY A 113 22.93 -13.24 -5.08
C GLY A 113 22.32 -13.85 -3.81
N SER A 114 22.29 -13.12 -2.69
CA SER A 114 21.65 -13.61 -1.44
C SER A 114 20.15 -13.79 -1.58
N VAL A 115 19.53 -13.02 -2.49
CA VAL A 115 18.13 -13.15 -2.91
C VAL A 115 18.09 -13.39 -4.41
N VAL A 116 17.51 -14.50 -4.83
CA VAL A 116 17.31 -14.84 -6.25
C VAL A 116 15.84 -14.67 -6.60
N VAL A 117 15.56 -13.82 -7.58
CA VAL A 117 14.19 -13.62 -8.07
C VAL A 117 13.82 -14.79 -8.99
N LYS A 118 12.65 -15.37 -8.76
CA LYS A 118 12.08 -16.47 -9.55
C LYS A 118 10.69 -16.10 -10.06
N PRO A 119 10.27 -16.63 -11.20
CA PRO A 119 8.90 -16.48 -11.68
C PRO A 119 7.88 -17.14 -10.75
N ASN A 120 6.64 -17.14 -11.14
CA ASN A 120 5.58 -17.78 -10.34
C ASN A 120 5.83 -19.27 -10.15
N VAL A 121 5.39 -19.80 -9.02
CA VAL A 121 5.44 -21.25 -8.75
C VAL A 121 4.39 -21.97 -9.57
N SER A 122 4.82 -22.98 -10.30
CA SER A 122 3.94 -23.91 -11.01
C SER A 122 3.35 -24.93 -10.02
N HIS A 123 4.20 -25.69 -9.35
CA HIS A 123 3.79 -26.67 -8.35
C HIS A 123 4.93 -27.00 -7.37
N PHE A 124 4.56 -27.59 -6.24
CA PHE A 124 5.50 -28.14 -5.28
C PHE A 124 5.76 -29.61 -5.53
N THR A 125 6.99 -30.02 -5.32
CA THR A 125 7.40 -31.45 -5.27
C THR A 125 7.53 -31.91 -3.82
N LYS A 126 7.95 -33.14 -3.58
CA LYS A 126 8.16 -33.67 -2.23
C LYS A 126 9.30 -32.96 -1.48
N ALA A 127 10.30 -32.45 -2.19
CA ALA A 127 11.50 -31.86 -1.62
C ALA A 127 11.81 -30.44 -2.13
N GLY A 128 10.95 -29.89 -3.02
CA GLY A 128 11.28 -28.63 -3.66
C GLY A 128 10.09 -27.97 -4.37
N VAL A 129 10.42 -27.15 -5.37
CA VAL A 129 9.46 -26.36 -6.12
C VAL A 129 9.87 -26.25 -7.58
N VAL A 130 8.88 -26.26 -8.48
CA VAL A 130 9.03 -26.02 -9.91
C VAL A 130 8.36 -24.69 -10.25
N PHE A 131 9.04 -23.83 -11.01
CA PHE A 131 8.54 -22.53 -11.44
C PHE A 131 7.96 -22.60 -12.86
N ASP A 132 7.23 -21.54 -13.27
CA ASP A 132 6.57 -21.45 -14.58
C ASP A 132 7.56 -21.45 -15.75
N ASP A 133 8.83 -21.12 -15.54
CA ASP A 133 9.92 -21.19 -16.52
C ASP A 133 10.55 -22.59 -16.63
N GLY A 134 10.05 -23.57 -15.88
CA GLY A 134 10.60 -24.92 -15.80
C GLY A 134 11.82 -25.07 -14.91
N SER A 135 12.33 -23.99 -14.33
CA SER A 135 13.44 -24.10 -13.35
C SER A 135 12.96 -24.72 -12.06
N GLU A 136 13.85 -25.46 -11.39
CA GLU A 136 13.56 -26.16 -10.15
C GLU A 136 14.48 -25.70 -9.03
N VAL A 137 13.98 -25.74 -7.81
CA VAL A 137 14.78 -25.64 -6.58
C VAL A 137 14.42 -26.80 -5.69
N ASN A 138 15.43 -27.61 -5.39
CA ASN A 138 15.30 -28.77 -4.51
C ASN A 138 15.83 -28.44 -3.10
N ASP A 139 15.53 -29.30 -2.13
CA ASP A 139 15.99 -29.18 -0.74
C ASP A 139 15.56 -27.86 -0.08
N LEU A 140 14.28 -27.51 -0.23
CA LEU A 140 13.68 -26.38 0.45
C LEU A 140 13.42 -26.68 1.93
N ASP A 141 14.01 -25.90 2.82
CA ASP A 141 13.75 -26.01 4.24
C ASP A 141 12.44 -25.35 4.66
N VAL A 142 12.16 -24.16 4.11
CA VAL A 142 11.03 -23.34 4.54
C VAL A 142 10.36 -22.62 3.38
N VAL A 143 9.05 -22.58 3.40
CA VAL A 143 8.21 -21.80 2.48
C VAL A 143 7.40 -20.79 3.25
N ILE A 144 7.50 -19.49 2.88
CA ILE A 144 6.76 -18.42 3.51
C ILE A 144 5.81 -17.78 2.50
N PHE A 145 4.52 -17.75 2.84
CA PHE A 145 3.48 -17.15 2.00
C PHE A 145 3.28 -15.68 2.34
N CYS A 146 3.81 -14.80 1.51
CA CYS A 146 3.58 -13.35 1.59
C CYS A 146 2.42 -12.90 0.68
N THR A 147 1.35 -13.68 0.67
CA THR A 147 0.24 -13.56 -0.30
C THR A 147 -0.78 -12.48 0.04
N GLY A 148 -0.56 -11.75 1.14
CA GLY A 148 -1.43 -10.67 1.64
C GLY A 148 -2.55 -11.18 2.53
N TYR A 149 -3.47 -10.28 2.86
CA TYR A 149 -4.50 -10.49 3.87
C TYR A 149 -5.90 -10.29 3.30
N LYS A 150 -6.86 -10.93 3.94
CA LYS A 150 -8.29 -10.64 3.74
C LYS A 150 -8.73 -9.62 4.78
N ILE A 151 -9.44 -8.58 4.33
CA ILE A 151 -10.07 -7.60 5.21
C ILE A 151 -11.30 -8.25 5.85
N GLY A 152 -11.42 -8.14 7.16
CA GLY A 152 -12.59 -8.65 7.88
C GLY A 152 -12.68 -8.05 9.28
N PHE A 153 -13.91 -7.87 9.76
CA PHE A 153 -14.24 -7.34 11.07
C PHE A 153 -15.07 -8.39 11.83
N LYS A 154 -14.42 -9.45 12.31
CA LYS A 154 -15.10 -10.60 12.96
C LYS A 154 -15.90 -10.23 14.23
N PHE A 155 -15.60 -9.07 14.81
CA PHE A 155 -16.26 -8.54 16.02
C PHE A 155 -17.43 -7.60 15.71
N ILE A 156 -17.73 -7.33 14.44
CA ILE A 156 -18.87 -6.52 14.00
C ILE A 156 -19.80 -7.39 13.16
N ASP A 157 -21.10 -7.29 13.41
CA ASP A 157 -22.09 -8.00 12.62
C ASP A 157 -22.00 -7.63 11.14
N HIS A 158 -22.07 -8.64 10.28
CA HIS A 158 -21.94 -8.47 8.82
C HIS A 158 -23.07 -7.59 8.22
N SER A 159 -24.24 -7.52 8.88
CA SER A 159 -25.33 -6.63 8.47
C SER A 159 -25.01 -5.15 8.67
N ILE A 160 -24.15 -4.84 9.66
CA ILE A 160 -23.69 -3.49 9.97
C ILE A 160 -22.56 -3.08 9.03
N LEU A 161 -21.56 -3.94 8.87
CA LEU A 161 -20.38 -3.69 8.08
C LEU A 161 -20.06 -4.89 7.18
N PRO A 162 -20.75 -5.03 6.04
CA PRO A 162 -20.48 -6.10 5.10
C PRO A 162 -19.10 -5.94 4.44
N VAL A 163 -18.37 -7.05 4.37
CA VAL A 163 -17.11 -7.15 3.64
C VAL A 163 -17.25 -8.23 2.59
N ASN A 164 -17.26 -7.82 1.31
CA ASN A 164 -17.37 -8.73 0.18
C ASN A 164 -16.12 -8.62 -0.68
N ASP A 165 -15.41 -9.72 -0.90
CA ASP A 165 -14.19 -9.77 -1.73
C ASP A 165 -13.17 -8.69 -1.36
N ASN A 166 -12.88 -8.51 -0.07
CA ASN A 166 -12.06 -7.43 0.47
C ASN A 166 -12.61 -6.01 0.26
N MET A 167 -13.81 -5.85 -0.23
CA MET A 167 -14.44 -4.54 -0.36
C MET A 167 -15.26 -4.21 0.87
N VAL A 168 -14.94 -3.10 1.50
CA VAL A 168 -15.68 -2.55 2.63
C VAL A 168 -16.45 -1.32 2.13
N GLU A 169 -17.76 -1.30 2.31
CA GLU A 169 -18.60 -0.17 1.90
C GLU A 169 -18.63 0.91 2.97
N LEU A 170 -17.68 1.83 2.91
CA LEU A 170 -17.54 2.94 3.85
C LEU A 170 -17.55 4.28 3.11
N TYR A 171 -18.46 5.18 3.52
CA TYR A 171 -18.44 6.57 3.05
C TYR A 171 -17.14 7.23 3.52
N LYS A 172 -16.35 7.71 2.56
CA LYS A 172 -15.00 8.28 2.77
C LYS A 172 -14.06 7.34 3.56
N TYR A 173 -14.28 6.02 3.46
CA TYR A 173 -13.57 4.99 4.22
C TYR A 173 -13.71 5.12 5.75
N VAL A 174 -14.77 5.76 6.24
CA VAL A 174 -15.00 5.97 7.68
C VAL A 174 -16.37 5.47 8.11
N PHE A 175 -17.45 5.92 7.48
CA PHE A 175 -18.78 5.66 7.97
C PHE A 175 -19.54 4.61 7.15
N PRO A 176 -20.10 3.55 7.83
CA PRO A 176 -21.03 2.65 7.18
C PRO A 176 -22.30 3.40 6.74
N PRO A 177 -22.73 3.30 5.48
CA PRO A 177 -23.90 4.04 4.99
C PRO A 177 -25.23 3.43 5.44
N ASN A 178 -25.20 2.21 5.97
CA ASN A 178 -26.41 1.46 6.36
C ASN A 178 -26.94 1.77 7.78
N LEU A 179 -26.15 2.46 8.60
CA LEU A 179 -26.58 2.83 9.95
C LEU A 179 -27.52 4.03 9.91
N ALA A 180 -28.67 3.90 10.59
CA ALA A 180 -29.63 5.01 10.73
C ALA A 180 -29.03 6.20 11.51
N LYS A 181 -28.18 5.90 12.50
CA LYS A 181 -27.40 6.90 13.25
C LYS A 181 -25.91 6.63 13.08
N PRO A 182 -25.07 7.67 12.94
CA PRO A 182 -23.64 7.49 12.76
C PRO A 182 -22.93 7.15 14.07
N THR A 183 -23.19 5.96 14.61
CA THR A 183 -22.64 5.50 15.89
C THR A 183 -21.37 4.66 15.74
N LEU A 184 -20.96 4.33 14.52
CA LEU A 184 -19.76 3.57 14.19
C LEU A 184 -18.91 4.33 13.17
N ALA A 185 -17.62 4.41 13.42
CA ALA A 185 -16.62 4.90 12.48
C ALA A 185 -15.45 3.93 12.41
N VAL A 186 -15.00 3.60 11.20
CA VAL A 186 -13.80 2.79 10.95
C VAL A 186 -12.67 3.75 10.62
N LEU A 187 -11.57 3.67 11.38
CA LEU A 187 -10.41 4.55 11.20
C LEU A 187 -9.21 3.75 10.71
N GLY A 188 -8.42 4.31 9.81
CA GLY A 188 -7.21 3.68 9.33
C GLY A 188 -7.41 2.53 8.34
N CYS A 189 -8.64 2.17 7.95
CA CYS A 189 -8.89 1.18 6.89
C CYS A 189 -8.66 1.80 5.51
N ILE A 190 -7.45 2.28 5.28
CA ILE A 190 -7.00 2.99 4.09
C ILE A 190 -5.56 2.62 3.77
N GLN A 191 -5.22 2.64 2.48
CA GLN A 191 -3.85 2.45 2.01
C GLN A 191 -3.44 3.65 1.14
N PRO A 192 -2.90 4.73 1.74
CA PRO A 192 -2.37 5.86 1.00
C PRO A 192 -0.98 5.53 0.42
N LEU A 193 -0.57 6.27 -0.60
CA LEU A 193 0.84 6.37 -0.96
C LEU A 193 1.50 7.34 0.03
N GLY A 194 2.38 6.83 0.90
CA GLY A 194 3.00 7.57 2.00
C GLY A 194 2.42 7.23 3.37
N ALA A 195 2.58 8.15 4.35
CA ALA A 195 2.23 7.91 5.74
C ALA A 195 0.71 7.80 5.97
N ILE A 196 0.30 6.76 6.71
CA ILE A 196 -1.10 6.49 7.04
C ILE A 196 -1.59 7.31 8.25
N PHE A 197 -0.72 7.56 9.24
CA PHE A 197 -1.12 8.18 10.51
C PHE A 197 -1.78 9.56 10.38
N PRO A 198 -1.26 10.52 9.58
CA PRO A 198 -1.89 11.82 9.41
C PRO A 198 -3.30 11.73 8.83
N LEU A 199 -3.55 10.75 7.98
CA LEU A 199 -4.87 10.53 7.39
C LEU A 199 -5.85 9.92 8.39
N SER A 200 -5.38 8.95 9.17
CA SER A 200 -6.16 8.33 10.23
C SER A 200 -6.54 9.36 11.31
N GLU A 201 -5.65 10.28 11.64
CA GLU A 201 -5.95 11.39 12.53
C GLU A 201 -7.03 12.32 11.96
N LEU A 202 -6.94 12.68 10.68
CA LEU A 202 -7.99 13.47 10.03
C LEU A 202 -9.34 12.74 10.03
N GLN A 203 -9.34 11.42 9.84
CA GLN A 203 -10.54 10.61 9.97
C GLN A 203 -11.10 10.65 11.39
N ALA A 204 -10.24 10.49 12.41
CA ALA A 204 -10.64 10.54 13.82
C ALA A 204 -11.24 11.90 14.20
N ARG A 205 -10.59 12.99 13.81
CA ARG A 205 -11.10 14.35 14.03
C ARG A 205 -12.47 14.58 13.39
N TRP A 206 -12.65 14.09 12.17
CA TRP A 206 -13.94 14.18 11.48
C TRP A 206 -15.00 13.32 12.14
N ALA A 207 -14.69 12.07 12.48
CA ALA A 207 -15.60 11.18 13.17
C ALA A 207 -16.09 11.78 14.49
N THR A 208 -15.18 12.35 15.29
CA THR A 208 -15.53 13.04 16.53
C THR A 208 -16.51 14.20 16.28
N GLN A 209 -16.29 15.02 15.23
CA GLN A 209 -17.23 16.13 14.91
C GLN A 209 -18.63 15.62 14.52
N VAL A 210 -18.71 14.45 13.89
CA VAL A 210 -20.00 13.81 13.58
C VAL A 210 -20.66 13.26 14.85
N PHE A 211 -19.91 12.56 15.70
CA PHE A 211 -20.46 11.95 16.93
C PHE A 211 -21.00 12.99 17.92
N ILE A 212 -20.36 14.16 18.04
CA ILE A 212 -20.83 15.25 18.91
C ILE A 212 -21.89 16.15 18.23
N GLY A 213 -22.39 15.77 17.05
CA GLY A 213 -23.45 16.49 16.32
C GLY A 213 -23.03 17.80 15.67
N LYS A 214 -21.74 18.18 15.69
CA LYS A 214 -21.23 19.41 15.02
C LYS A 214 -21.17 19.29 13.51
N LYS A 215 -21.20 18.08 12.98
CA LYS A 215 -21.24 17.78 11.54
C LYS A 215 -22.26 16.67 11.28
N SER A 216 -23.03 16.83 10.20
CA SER A 216 -23.95 15.82 9.72
C SER A 216 -23.33 15.04 8.55
N LEU A 217 -23.71 13.77 8.42
CA LEU A 217 -23.43 12.98 7.24
C LEU A 217 -24.47 13.29 6.13
N PRO A 218 -24.11 13.12 4.86
CA PRO A 218 -25.08 13.14 3.78
C PRO A 218 -26.12 12.01 3.91
N THR A 219 -27.16 12.09 3.10
CA THR A 219 -28.15 11.01 3.01
C THR A 219 -27.49 9.69 2.58
N LYS A 220 -28.12 8.56 2.93
CA LYS A 220 -27.66 7.22 2.51
C LYS A 220 -27.44 7.15 0.99
N VAL A 221 -28.35 7.70 0.20
CA VAL A 221 -28.24 7.71 -1.26
C VAL A 221 -26.97 8.44 -1.72
N ALA A 222 -26.73 9.65 -1.22
CA ALA A 222 -25.54 10.42 -1.56
C ALA A 222 -24.23 9.75 -1.09
N MET A 223 -24.24 9.05 0.05
CA MET A 223 -23.12 8.27 0.51
C MET A 223 -22.83 7.09 -0.42
N MET A 224 -23.85 6.36 -0.84
CA MET A 224 -23.72 5.22 -1.76
C MET A 224 -23.25 5.66 -3.16
N GLU A 225 -23.75 6.76 -3.69
CA GLU A 225 -23.27 7.36 -4.95
C GLU A 225 -21.77 7.71 -4.86
N ASN A 226 -21.34 8.29 -3.74
CA ASN A 226 -19.92 8.59 -3.52
C ASN A 226 -19.06 7.33 -3.49
N ILE A 227 -19.53 6.27 -2.83
CA ILE A 227 -18.85 4.96 -2.77
C ILE A 227 -18.76 4.37 -4.18
N LYS A 228 -19.86 4.35 -4.94
CA LYS A 228 -19.91 3.86 -6.33
C LYS A 228 -18.92 4.61 -7.23
N LYS A 229 -18.99 5.92 -7.25
CA LYS A 229 -18.07 6.76 -8.04
C LYS A 229 -16.62 6.48 -7.71
N LYS A 230 -16.32 6.27 -6.43
CA LYS A 230 -14.96 5.96 -5.98
C LYS A 230 -14.50 4.59 -6.46
N LYS A 231 -15.36 3.57 -6.43
CA LYS A 231 -15.08 2.23 -6.99
C LYS A 231 -14.76 2.33 -8.50
N GLU A 232 -15.55 3.08 -9.24
CA GLU A 232 -15.34 3.33 -10.68
C GLU A 232 -14.00 4.04 -10.96
N ASP A 233 -13.70 5.08 -10.18
CA ASP A 233 -12.43 5.82 -10.30
C ASP A 233 -11.21 4.94 -9.99
N MET A 234 -11.36 4.03 -9.04
CA MET A 234 -10.31 3.05 -8.70
C MET A 234 -10.13 2.02 -9.80
N ALA A 235 -11.21 1.47 -10.35
CA ALA A 235 -11.15 0.51 -11.45
C ALA A 235 -10.47 1.07 -12.71
N LYS A 236 -10.62 2.39 -12.97
CA LYS A 236 -9.94 3.08 -14.08
C LYS A 236 -8.45 3.33 -13.82
N GLN A 237 -8.02 3.34 -12.57
CA GLN A 237 -6.64 3.71 -12.22
C GLN A 237 -5.77 2.51 -11.89
N TYR A 238 -6.30 1.61 -11.07
CA TYR A 238 -5.52 0.51 -10.53
C TYR A 238 -5.75 -0.75 -11.34
N TYR A 239 -4.73 -1.57 -11.39
CA TYR A 239 -4.84 -2.92 -11.93
C TYR A 239 -5.95 -3.68 -11.19
N ALA A 240 -6.78 -4.42 -11.93
CA ALA A 240 -7.90 -5.17 -11.35
C ALA A 240 -7.41 -6.24 -10.37
N THR A 241 -7.63 -6.01 -9.08
CA THR A 241 -7.28 -6.94 -8.02
C THR A 241 -8.15 -6.71 -6.80
N LYS A 242 -8.47 -7.78 -6.08
CA LYS A 242 -9.19 -7.73 -4.80
C LYS A 242 -8.41 -7.04 -3.67
N ARG A 243 -7.15 -6.61 -3.89
CA ARG A 243 -6.26 -6.01 -2.88
C ARG A 243 -6.26 -4.50 -2.89
N HIS A 244 -6.73 -3.85 -3.96
CA HIS A 244 -6.71 -2.39 -4.09
C HIS A 244 -8.00 -1.71 -3.65
N THR A 245 -8.78 -2.34 -2.77
CA THR A 245 -10.11 -1.87 -2.37
C THR A 245 -10.08 -0.68 -1.42
N ILE A 246 -8.97 -0.52 -0.67
CA ILE A 246 -8.78 0.55 0.33
C ILE A 246 -7.75 1.60 -0.09
N GLN A 247 -7.36 1.63 -1.35
CA GLN A 247 -6.41 2.63 -1.88
C GLN A 247 -6.98 4.05 -1.83
N VAL A 248 -6.15 4.99 -1.39
CA VAL A 248 -6.53 6.41 -1.29
C VAL A 248 -5.53 7.26 -2.06
N ARG A 249 -6.03 8.08 -3.00
CA ARG A 249 -5.19 9.03 -3.73
C ARG A 249 -4.80 10.21 -2.85
N CYS A 250 -3.57 10.70 -2.96
CA CYS A 250 -3.13 11.93 -2.31
C CYS A 250 -4.04 13.12 -2.64
N HIS A 251 -4.53 13.23 -3.87
CA HIS A 251 -5.46 14.30 -4.28
C HIS A 251 -6.84 14.22 -3.58
N ASN A 252 -7.36 13.02 -3.29
CA ASN A 252 -8.63 12.87 -2.56
C ASN A 252 -8.50 13.18 -1.07
N ASN A 253 -7.30 13.02 -0.49
CA ASN A 253 -7.04 13.35 0.90
C ASN A 253 -7.22 14.85 1.18
N TYR A 254 -6.88 15.70 0.20
CA TYR A 254 -7.12 17.13 0.27
C TYR A 254 -8.61 17.50 0.30
N ARG A 255 -9.49 16.75 -0.39
CA ARG A 255 -10.93 16.97 -0.31
C ARG A 255 -11.52 16.59 1.05
N THR A 256 -11.00 15.56 1.69
CA THR A 256 -11.39 15.21 3.07
C THR A 256 -10.93 16.30 4.05
N SER A 257 -9.74 16.89 3.85
CA SER A 257 -9.27 18.00 4.67
C SER A 257 -10.09 19.28 4.52
N LYS A 258 -10.79 19.49 3.38
CA LYS A 258 -11.72 20.64 3.21
C LYS A 258 -12.90 20.58 4.20
N PHE A 259 -13.32 19.38 4.63
CA PHE A 259 -14.37 19.22 5.63
C PHE A 259 -13.87 19.52 7.06
N VAL A 260 -12.55 19.41 7.30
CA VAL A 260 -11.93 19.67 8.61
C VAL A 260 -11.41 21.13 8.69
N ARG A 261 -11.29 21.84 7.55
CA ARG A 261 -10.75 23.21 7.53
C ARG A 261 -11.71 24.22 8.17
N ARG A 262 -11.46 24.53 9.42
CA ARG A 262 -11.55 25.91 9.90
C ARG A 262 -10.44 26.35 10.88
N LYS A 263 -9.46 25.58 11.23
CA LYS A 263 -8.30 26.04 12.06
C LYS A 263 -7.11 25.05 12.11
N VAL A 264 -6.80 24.32 11.04
CA VAL A 264 -5.59 23.50 11.03
C VAL A 264 -4.67 24.01 9.92
N PRO A 265 -3.40 24.35 10.21
CA PRO A 265 -2.41 24.65 9.18
C PRO A 265 -2.35 23.49 8.18
N SER A 266 -2.08 23.81 6.93
CA SER A 266 -2.02 22.82 5.84
C SER A 266 -1.05 21.70 6.19
N VAL A 267 -1.56 20.57 6.65
CA VAL A 267 -0.75 19.36 6.80
C VAL A 267 -0.49 18.84 5.38
N THR A 268 0.61 19.27 4.83
CA THR A 268 1.25 18.62 3.69
C THR A 268 1.96 17.39 4.21
N CYS A 269 2.13 16.34 3.39
CA CYS A 269 3.01 15.21 3.73
C CYS A 269 4.42 15.68 4.15
N SER A 270 4.81 16.90 3.82
CA SER A 270 6.07 17.54 4.20
C SER A 270 6.19 17.97 5.67
N ASN A 271 5.11 17.96 6.46
CA ASN A 271 5.13 18.49 7.83
C ASN A 271 5.07 17.40 8.92
N ILE A 272 5.32 16.12 8.60
CA ILE A 272 5.28 15.03 9.59
C ILE A 272 6.31 15.27 10.70
N LEU A 273 7.51 15.75 10.36
CA LEU A 273 8.54 16.05 11.37
C LEU A 273 8.14 17.25 12.24
N GLN A 274 7.54 18.28 11.65
CA GLN A 274 7.03 19.43 12.40
C GLN A 274 5.82 19.05 13.26
N TYR A 275 5.02 18.07 12.80
CA TYR A 275 3.88 17.54 13.53
C TYR A 275 4.31 16.69 14.73
N LEU A 276 5.34 15.85 14.56
CA LEU A 276 5.93 15.07 15.65
C LEU A 276 6.57 15.97 16.72
N SER A 277 7.17 17.09 16.33
CA SER A 277 7.68 18.08 17.29
C SER A 277 6.54 18.78 18.06
N THR A 278 5.41 19.02 17.40
CA THR A 278 4.22 19.60 18.05
C THR A 278 3.54 18.61 19.00
N LEU A 279 3.52 17.31 18.64
CA LEU A 279 3.01 16.26 19.54
C LEU A 279 3.91 16.08 20.77
N LYS A 280 5.24 16.18 20.65
CA LYS A 280 6.16 16.22 21.81
C LYS A 280 5.79 17.32 22.80
N ASN A 281 5.45 18.51 22.29
CA ASN A 281 5.07 19.65 23.13
C ASN A 281 3.67 19.54 23.75
N ILE A 282 2.76 18.73 23.16
CA ILE A 282 1.39 18.52 23.66
C ILE A 282 1.35 17.42 24.72
N PHE A 283 2.19 16.41 24.61
CA PHE A 283 2.14 15.22 25.48
C PHE A 283 3.26 15.15 26.51
N HIS A 284 4.19 16.13 26.59
CA HIS A 284 5.32 16.13 27.55
C HIS A 284 6.11 14.80 27.58
N ILE A 285 6.35 14.16 26.41
CA ILE A 285 7.16 12.95 26.28
C ILE A 285 8.52 13.30 25.64
#